data_d3a4cfcef878a80ebc0f097daab99e25
#
_entry.id   d3a4cfcef878a80ebc0f097daab99e25
#
_cell.length_a   1.000
_cell.length_b   1.000
_cell.length_c   1.000
_cell.angle_alpha   90.00
_cell.angle_beta   90.00
_cell.angle_gamma   90.00
#
_symmetry.space_group_name_H-M   'P 1'
#
loop_
_entity.id
_entity.type
_entity.pdbx_description
1 polymer ?
#
loop_
_entity_poly.entity_id
_entity_poly.type
_entity_poly.pdbx_seq_one_letter_code
_entity_poly.pdbx_strand_id
1 'polypeptide(L)'
;MKVTSATFIGAASEPGRFPAPSFPEVAFAGRSNVGKSSAINRLVGRRGLARTSSTPGRTQQLNFFAIDDKLVLVDLPGYGYAKVSQAARAAWRPLVESYLGTRGVLAGVVLIVDVRRGLEEEEHQMLDFLAALRTPVLLIATKIDKLNRGGQAKALQALAASALPIVPFSAVTGEGVPAVWKAIAEWTRAPTRAARRRSE
;
A
#
# COMPACT_ATOMS: atom_id res chain seq x y z
N MET A 1 9.95 -9.07 11.27
CA MET A 1 9.23 -10.34 11.03
C MET A 1 9.96 -11.08 9.91
N LYS A 2 10.19 -12.38 10.02
CA LYS A 2 10.72 -13.20 8.92
C LYS A 2 9.52 -13.92 8.30
N VAL A 3 9.24 -13.65 7.02
CA VAL A 3 8.16 -14.30 6.28
C VAL A 3 8.63 -15.69 5.84
N THR A 4 7.85 -16.71 6.14
CA THR A 4 8.13 -18.11 5.77
C THR A 4 7.31 -18.52 4.55
N SER A 5 6.05 -18.08 4.46
CA SER A 5 5.19 -18.33 3.30
C SER A 5 4.54 -17.04 2.80
N ALA A 6 4.42 -16.92 1.49
CA ALA A 6 3.68 -15.84 0.84
C ALA A 6 3.06 -16.38 -0.45
N THR A 7 1.73 -16.37 -0.55
CA THR A 7 0.98 -17.01 -1.63
C THR A 7 -0.06 -16.04 -2.20
N PHE A 8 -0.20 -16.00 -3.51
CA PHE A 8 -1.30 -15.31 -4.16
C PHE A 8 -2.60 -16.09 -3.90
N ILE A 9 -3.61 -15.44 -3.34
CA ILE A 9 -4.89 -16.09 -2.99
C ILE A 9 -6.07 -15.61 -3.82
N GLY A 10 -5.90 -14.56 -4.61
CA GLY A 10 -6.95 -14.08 -5.50
C GLY A 10 -6.75 -12.66 -5.97
N ALA A 11 -7.59 -12.27 -6.93
CA ALA A 11 -7.65 -10.90 -7.43
C ALA A 11 -9.12 -10.48 -7.60
N ALA A 12 -9.37 -9.17 -7.54
CA ALA A 12 -10.68 -8.59 -7.77
C ALA A 12 -10.58 -7.38 -8.69
N SER A 13 -11.40 -7.35 -9.73
CA SER A 13 -11.52 -6.23 -10.69
C SER A 13 -12.84 -5.47 -10.55
N GLU A 14 -13.74 -5.92 -9.67
CA GLU A 14 -15.06 -5.34 -9.46
C GLU A 14 -15.36 -5.19 -7.96
N PRO A 15 -16.09 -4.13 -7.55
CA PRO A 15 -16.59 -4.01 -6.19
C PRO A 15 -17.43 -5.24 -5.79
N GLY A 16 -17.25 -5.67 -4.52
CA GLY A 16 -18.02 -6.81 -3.98
C GLY A 16 -17.50 -8.21 -4.36
N ARG A 17 -16.54 -8.31 -5.28
CA ARG A 17 -15.91 -9.60 -5.66
C ARG A 17 -14.58 -9.85 -4.95
N PHE A 18 -14.43 -9.32 -3.75
CA PHE A 18 -13.23 -9.54 -2.95
C PHE A 18 -13.20 -10.97 -2.38
N PRO A 19 -12.04 -11.62 -2.28
CA PRO A 19 -11.90 -12.88 -1.57
C PRO A 19 -12.51 -12.82 -0.17
N ALA A 20 -13.06 -13.95 0.32
CA ALA A 20 -13.58 -14.01 1.68
C ALA A 20 -12.51 -13.57 2.69
N PRO A 21 -12.87 -12.71 3.69
CA PRO A 21 -11.91 -12.25 4.68
C PRO A 21 -11.49 -13.42 5.59
N SER A 22 -10.20 -13.70 5.65
CA SER A 22 -9.63 -14.77 6.48
C SER A 22 -8.72 -14.24 7.59
N PHE A 23 -7.97 -13.18 7.32
CA PHE A 23 -7.01 -12.59 8.24
C PHE A 23 -7.08 -11.06 8.19
N PRO A 24 -6.46 -10.33 9.14
CA PRO A 24 -6.26 -8.89 9.00
C PRO A 24 -5.60 -8.56 7.65
N GLU A 25 -6.01 -7.45 7.04
CA GLU A 25 -5.50 -7.02 5.75
C GLU A 25 -4.75 -5.70 5.87
N VAL A 26 -3.64 -5.58 5.14
CA VAL A 26 -2.90 -4.32 4.97
C VAL A 26 -2.79 -4.02 3.48
N ALA A 27 -3.36 -2.88 3.08
CA ALA A 27 -3.34 -2.45 1.70
C ALA A 27 -2.09 -1.64 1.37
N PHE A 28 -1.61 -1.80 0.13
CA PHE A 28 -0.49 -1.06 -0.43
C PHE A 28 -1.02 -0.19 -1.57
N ALA A 29 -0.98 1.12 -1.36
CA ALA A 29 -1.39 2.14 -2.31
C ALA A 29 -0.18 2.93 -2.82
N GLY A 30 -0.28 3.51 -4.00
CA GLY A 30 0.73 4.39 -4.56
C GLY A 30 0.60 4.51 -6.07
N ARG A 31 1.22 5.55 -6.61
CA ARG A 31 1.22 5.79 -8.06
C ARG A 31 1.94 4.67 -8.82
N SER A 32 1.67 4.63 -10.09
CA SER A 32 2.41 3.74 -11.00
C SER A 32 3.90 4.08 -10.98
N ASN A 33 4.75 3.05 -10.93
CA ASN A 33 6.21 3.15 -10.95
C ASN A 33 6.86 3.80 -9.71
N VAL A 34 6.14 3.99 -8.62
CA VAL A 34 6.73 4.44 -7.34
C VAL A 34 7.53 3.33 -6.64
N GLY A 35 7.42 2.08 -7.09
CA GLY A 35 8.13 0.94 -6.50
C GLY A 35 7.26 0.05 -5.61
N LYS A 36 5.91 0.13 -5.72
CA LYS A 36 4.95 -0.60 -4.90
C LYS A 36 5.18 -2.12 -4.94
N SER A 37 5.17 -2.74 -6.10
CA SER A 37 5.41 -4.19 -6.23
C SER A 37 6.81 -4.60 -5.79
N SER A 38 7.82 -3.74 -6.02
CA SER A 38 9.18 -3.97 -5.53
C SER A 38 9.25 -3.93 -4.00
N ALA A 39 8.51 -3.01 -3.37
CA ALA A 39 8.43 -2.93 -1.91
C ALA A 39 7.73 -4.17 -1.33
N ILE A 40 6.58 -4.58 -1.88
CA ILE A 40 5.88 -5.80 -1.47
C ILE A 40 6.81 -7.02 -1.58
N ASN A 41 7.45 -7.21 -2.74
CA ASN A 41 8.37 -8.32 -2.97
C ASN A 41 9.55 -8.31 -1.98
N ARG A 42 10.09 -7.13 -1.68
CA ARG A 42 11.18 -6.97 -0.72
C ARG A 42 10.74 -7.27 0.71
N LEU A 43 9.56 -6.82 1.12
CA LEU A 43 8.98 -7.10 2.43
C LEU A 43 8.81 -8.59 2.67
N VAL A 44 8.31 -9.32 1.69
CA VAL A 44 8.08 -10.76 1.81
C VAL A 44 9.31 -11.62 1.48
N GLY A 45 10.41 -11.02 1.04
CA GLY A 45 11.63 -11.73 0.67
C GLY A 45 11.48 -12.63 -0.56
N ARG A 46 10.48 -12.36 -1.43
CA ARG A 46 10.21 -13.17 -2.64
C ARG A 46 10.25 -12.31 -3.89
N ARG A 47 10.96 -12.78 -4.92
CA ARG A 47 10.98 -12.14 -6.23
C ARG A 47 9.73 -12.54 -7.02
N GLY A 48 9.03 -11.55 -7.60
CA GLY A 48 7.94 -11.79 -8.54
C GLY A 48 6.60 -12.22 -7.94
N LEU A 49 6.38 -12.17 -6.62
CA LEU A 49 5.08 -12.40 -6.00
C LEU A 49 4.09 -11.32 -6.47
N ALA A 50 4.39 -10.07 -6.20
CA ALA A 50 3.70 -8.94 -6.81
C ALA A 50 4.36 -8.64 -8.16
N ARG A 51 3.57 -8.68 -9.24
CA ARG A 51 4.08 -8.45 -10.60
C ARG A 51 4.42 -6.98 -10.78
N THR A 52 5.66 -6.72 -11.17
CA THR A 52 6.08 -5.40 -11.65
C THR A 52 5.64 -5.30 -13.12
N SER A 53 4.48 -4.71 -13.41
CA SER A 53 4.12 -4.48 -14.81
C SER A 53 4.69 -3.14 -15.26
N SER A 54 5.50 -3.17 -16.32
CA SER A 54 5.94 -2.01 -17.06
C SER A 54 4.94 -1.59 -18.15
N THR A 55 3.88 -2.39 -18.37
CA THR A 55 2.92 -2.17 -19.45
C THR A 55 1.71 -1.42 -18.92
N PRO A 56 1.41 -0.20 -19.43
CA PRO A 56 0.21 0.55 -19.10
C PRO A 56 -1.05 -0.16 -19.60
N GLY A 57 -2.13 -0.13 -18.80
CA GLY A 57 -3.47 -0.55 -19.26
C GLY A 57 -3.83 -2.01 -19.05
N ARG A 58 -2.98 -2.85 -18.44
CA ARG A 58 -3.41 -4.17 -17.97
C ARG A 58 -4.31 -4.03 -16.76
N THR A 59 -5.35 -4.83 -16.73
CA THR A 59 -6.45 -4.94 -15.77
C THR A 59 -6.10 -4.40 -14.38
N GLN A 60 -6.75 -3.32 -14.02
CA GLN A 60 -6.58 -2.68 -12.72
C GLN A 60 -7.38 -3.50 -11.70
N GLN A 61 -6.71 -4.40 -11.03
CA GLN A 61 -7.31 -5.28 -10.04
C GLN A 61 -6.56 -5.18 -8.71
N LEU A 62 -7.26 -5.44 -7.63
CA LEU A 62 -6.66 -5.70 -6.34
C LEU A 62 -6.06 -7.11 -6.35
N ASN A 63 -4.83 -7.27 -5.86
CA ASN A 63 -4.22 -8.58 -5.72
C ASN A 63 -4.01 -8.89 -4.24
N PHE A 64 -4.43 -10.07 -3.81
CA PHE A 64 -4.41 -10.51 -2.43
C PHE A 64 -3.34 -11.57 -2.23
N PHE A 65 -2.50 -11.41 -1.21
CA PHE A 65 -1.39 -12.30 -0.88
C PHE A 65 -1.47 -12.71 0.59
N ALA A 66 -1.68 -13.99 0.86
CA ALA A 66 -1.63 -14.53 2.23
C ALA A 66 -0.16 -14.65 2.67
N ILE A 67 0.11 -14.22 3.90
CA ILE A 67 1.42 -14.21 4.53
C ILE A 67 1.35 -15.03 5.82
N ASP A 68 2.07 -16.15 5.86
CA ASP A 68 2.20 -17.03 7.03
C ASP A 68 0.86 -17.45 7.66
N ASP A 69 -0.23 -17.48 6.87
CA ASP A 69 -1.61 -17.73 7.30
C ASP A 69 -2.04 -16.88 8.52
N LYS A 70 -1.60 -15.62 8.57
CA LYS A 70 -1.86 -14.67 9.65
C LYS A 70 -2.21 -13.27 9.19
N LEU A 71 -1.88 -12.93 7.96
CA LEU A 71 -2.01 -11.59 7.39
C LEU A 71 -2.27 -11.70 5.89
N VAL A 72 -3.02 -10.77 5.33
CA VAL A 72 -3.12 -10.58 3.88
C VAL A 72 -2.55 -9.22 3.50
N LEU A 73 -1.59 -9.21 2.57
CA LEU A 73 -1.18 -7.98 1.89
C LEU A 73 -2.03 -7.81 0.65
N VAL A 74 -2.54 -6.60 0.44
CA VAL A 74 -3.41 -6.28 -0.70
C VAL A 74 -2.73 -5.21 -1.56
N ASP A 75 -2.34 -5.60 -2.77
CA ASP A 75 -1.74 -4.70 -3.76
C ASP A 75 -2.86 -3.98 -4.52
N LEU A 76 -3.05 -2.68 -4.21
CA LEU A 76 -4.04 -1.85 -4.91
C LEU A 76 -3.53 -1.45 -6.30
N PRO A 77 -4.42 -1.20 -7.27
CA PRO A 77 -4.03 -0.66 -8.57
C PRO A 77 -3.22 0.63 -8.41
N GLY A 78 -2.14 0.76 -9.19
CA GLY A 78 -1.38 2.01 -9.21
C GLY A 78 -2.14 3.12 -9.94
N TYR A 79 -2.25 4.29 -9.33
CA TYR A 79 -2.87 5.48 -9.92
C TYR A 79 -1.86 6.41 -10.60
N GLY A 80 -2.32 7.55 -11.16
CA GLY A 80 -1.45 8.61 -11.70
C GLY A 80 -0.70 8.27 -12.97
N TYR A 81 -1.23 7.38 -13.81
CA TYR A 81 -0.62 7.08 -15.11
C TYR A 81 -1.08 8.08 -16.17
N ALA A 82 -0.17 8.90 -16.70
CA ALA A 82 -0.49 9.92 -17.72
C ALA A 82 -1.08 9.35 -19.01
N LYS A 83 -0.81 8.07 -19.31
CA LYS A 83 -1.29 7.38 -20.53
C LYS A 83 -2.57 6.55 -20.33
N VAL A 84 -3.17 6.59 -19.14
CA VAL A 84 -4.43 5.89 -18.87
C VAL A 84 -5.58 6.83 -19.22
N SER A 85 -6.52 6.35 -20.05
CA SER A 85 -7.70 7.12 -20.43
C SER A 85 -8.53 7.55 -19.20
N GLN A 86 -9.27 8.66 -19.32
CA GLN A 86 -10.19 9.08 -18.26
C GLN A 86 -11.18 7.98 -17.86
N ALA A 87 -11.66 7.18 -18.84
CA ALA A 87 -12.52 6.04 -18.59
C ALA A 87 -11.86 4.97 -17.72
N ALA A 88 -10.59 4.66 -17.93
CA ALA A 88 -9.86 3.70 -17.10
C ALA A 88 -9.56 4.26 -15.69
N ARG A 89 -9.36 5.58 -15.55
CA ARG A 89 -9.27 6.24 -14.23
C ARG A 89 -10.61 6.18 -13.48
N ALA A 90 -11.72 6.39 -14.17
CA ALA A 90 -13.06 6.28 -13.58
C ALA A 90 -13.40 4.85 -13.14
N ALA A 91 -12.82 3.82 -13.74
CA ALA A 91 -13.12 2.43 -13.44
C ALA A 91 -12.46 1.90 -12.16
N TRP A 92 -11.20 2.31 -11.84
CA TRP A 92 -10.51 1.78 -10.67
C TRP A 92 -10.87 2.49 -9.36
N ARG A 93 -11.24 3.76 -9.43
CA ARG A 93 -11.57 4.55 -8.24
C ARG A 93 -12.71 3.94 -7.42
N PRO A 94 -13.86 3.59 -8.00
CA PRO A 94 -14.93 2.91 -7.27
C PRO A 94 -14.51 1.58 -6.66
N LEU A 95 -13.64 0.82 -7.34
CA LEU A 95 -13.11 -0.44 -6.84
C LEU A 95 -12.27 -0.25 -5.58
N VAL A 96 -11.34 0.72 -5.59
CA VAL A 96 -10.48 1.04 -4.44
C VAL A 96 -11.29 1.64 -3.31
N GLU A 97 -12.17 2.61 -3.59
CA GLU A 97 -13.04 3.24 -2.59
C GLU A 97 -13.97 2.22 -1.93
N SER A 98 -14.57 1.31 -2.72
CA SER A 98 -15.37 0.21 -2.19
C SER A 98 -14.56 -0.68 -1.25
N TYR A 99 -13.37 -1.12 -1.68
CA TYR A 99 -12.51 -1.95 -0.85
C TYR A 99 -12.12 -1.22 0.46
N LEU A 100 -11.57 -0.03 0.38
CA LEU A 100 -11.13 0.73 1.54
C LEU A 100 -12.28 1.12 2.48
N GLY A 101 -13.46 1.40 1.94
CA GLY A 101 -14.64 1.82 2.71
C GLY A 101 -15.38 0.68 3.39
N THR A 102 -15.45 -0.49 2.75
CA THR A 102 -16.31 -1.59 3.22
C THR A 102 -15.54 -2.76 3.85
N ARG A 103 -14.21 -2.84 3.65
CA ARG A 103 -13.42 -3.99 4.10
C ARG A 103 -13.20 -3.97 5.62
N GLY A 104 -14.02 -4.71 6.37
CA GLY A 104 -14.03 -4.73 7.83
C GLY A 104 -12.74 -5.26 8.46
N VAL A 105 -11.97 -6.11 7.75
CA VAL A 105 -10.70 -6.68 8.22
C VAL A 105 -9.48 -5.82 7.84
N LEU A 106 -9.67 -4.68 7.16
CA LEU A 106 -8.59 -3.75 6.84
C LEU A 106 -8.02 -3.13 8.11
N ALA A 107 -6.74 -3.39 8.37
CA ALA A 107 -6.01 -2.92 9.54
C ALA A 107 -5.29 -1.59 9.30
N GLY A 108 -4.86 -1.32 8.06
CA GLY A 108 -4.18 -0.08 7.70
C GLY A 108 -3.76 -0.04 6.24
N VAL A 109 -3.24 1.11 5.82
CA VAL A 109 -2.76 1.35 4.45
C VAL A 109 -1.31 1.82 4.48
N VAL A 110 -0.47 1.16 3.71
CA VAL A 110 0.88 1.60 3.40
C VAL A 110 0.81 2.42 2.11
N LEU A 111 0.97 3.73 2.23
CA LEU A 111 1.04 4.64 1.08
C LEU A 111 2.49 4.79 0.62
N ILE A 112 2.74 4.47 -0.63
CA ILE A 112 4.08 4.41 -1.21
C ILE A 112 4.32 5.59 -2.14
N VAL A 113 5.38 6.35 -1.86
CA VAL A 113 5.77 7.54 -2.59
C VAL A 113 7.23 7.42 -3.03
N ASP A 114 7.54 7.82 -4.26
CA ASP A 114 8.92 8.00 -4.70
C ASP A 114 9.49 9.24 -4.01
N VAL A 115 10.50 9.05 -3.16
CA VAL A 115 11.09 10.11 -2.34
C VAL A 115 11.56 11.34 -3.14
N ARG A 116 11.85 11.17 -4.43
CA ARG A 116 12.29 12.24 -5.33
C ARG A 116 11.15 13.13 -5.83
N ARG A 117 9.90 12.65 -5.74
CA ARG A 117 8.70 13.35 -6.20
C ARG A 117 7.93 14.00 -5.07
N GLY A 118 7.91 13.38 -3.90
CA GLY A 118 7.09 13.81 -2.78
C GLY A 118 5.62 13.43 -2.94
N LEU A 119 4.75 14.08 -2.16
CA LEU A 119 3.30 13.96 -2.28
C LEU A 119 2.81 14.89 -3.39
N GLU A 120 1.99 14.35 -4.28
CA GLU A 120 1.30 15.07 -5.33
C GLU A 120 -0.21 15.06 -5.06
N GLU A 121 -1.01 15.62 -5.94
CA GLU A 121 -2.45 15.80 -5.76
C GLU A 121 -3.19 14.48 -5.47
N GLU A 122 -2.85 13.41 -6.19
CA GLU A 122 -3.53 12.12 -6.00
C GLU A 122 -3.19 11.47 -4.65
N GLU A 123 -1.97 11.69 -4.12
CA GLU A 123 -1.62 11.25 -2.77
C GLU A 123 -2.39 12.03 -1.72
N HIS A 124 -2.55 13.34 -1.87
CA HIS A 124 -3.36 14.16 -0.96
C HIS A 124 -4.82 13.70 -0.96
N GLN A 125 -5.44 13.50 -2.12
CA GLN A 125 -6.81 12.99 -2.23
C GLN A 125 -6.96 11.60 -1.56
N MET A 126 -5.98 10.71 -1.71
CA MET A 126 -5.99 9.41 -1.05
C MET A 126 -5.88 9.57 0.48
N LEU A 127 -5.03 10.46 0.96
CA LEU A 127 -4.86 10.73 2.40
C LEU A 127 -6.13 11.30 3.02
N ASP A 128 -6.78 12.25 2.36
CA ASP A 128 -8.06 12.82 2.81
C ASP A 128 -9.15 11.74 2.90
N PHE A 129 -9.23 10.88 1.89
CA PHE A 129 -10.17 9.75 1.90
C PHE A 129 -9.88 8.78 3.05
N LEU A 130 -8.61 8.41 3.27
CA LEU A 130 -8.22 7.52 4.37
C LEU A 130 -8.45 8.16 5.75
N ALA A 131 -8.25 9.47 5.88
CA ALA A 131 -8.52 10.22 7.11
C ALA A 131 -10.02 10.22 7.43
N ALA A 132 -10.89 10.46 6.44
CA ALA A 132 -12.36 10.38 6.59
C ALA A 132 -12.80 8.98 7.04
N LEU A 133 -12.10 7.94 6.59
CA LEU A 133 -12.34 6.56 7.01
C LEU A 133 -11.66 6.19 8.35
N ARG A 134 -10.92 7.08 8.98
CA ARG A 134 -10.12 6.82 10.19
C ARG A 134 -9.22 5.59 10.04
N THR A 135 -8.65 5.39 8.86
CA THR A 135 -7.76 4.27 8.55
C THR A 135 -6.33 4.61 8.93
N PRO A 136 -5.61 3.78 9.69
CA PRO A 136 -4.18 3.98 9.94
C PRO A 136 -3.38 4.01 8.64
N VAL A 137 -2.45 4.97 8.52
CA VAL A 137 -1.60 5.15 7.34
C VAL A 137 -0.14 5.18 7.76
N LEU A 138 0.70 4.46 7.01
CA LEU A 138 2.15 4.58 7.03
C LEU A 138 2.62 5.07 5.67
N LEU A 139 3.39 6.15 5.64
CA LEU A 139 4.04 6.62 4.42
C LEU A 139 5.39 5.92 4.24
N ILE A 140 5.60 5.28 3.10
CA ILE A 140 6.89 4.70 2.71
C ILE A 140 7.52 5.57 1.63
N ALA A 141 8.67 6.20 1.94
CA ALA A 141 9.46 6.98 1.00
C ALA A 141 10.44 6.06 0.27
N THR A 142 10.02 5.51 -0.88
CA THR A 142 10.82 4.56 -1.66
C THR A 142 11.95 5.22 -2.44
N LYS A 143 12.90 4.39 -2.91
CA LYS A 143 14.05 4.79 -3.73
C LYS A 143 14.99 5.75 -2.99
N ILE A 144 15.03 5.63 -1.66
CA ILE A 144 15.91 6.47 -0.81
C ILE A 144 17.39 6.28 -1.20
N ASP A 145 17.76 5.10 -1.71
CA ASP A 145 19.07 4.77 -2.24
C ASP A 145 19.49 5.59 -3.47
N LYS A 146 18.57 6.31 -4.10
CA LYS A 146 18.83 7.17 -5.27
C LYS A 146 19.24 8.58 -4.89
N LEU A 147 19.23 8.92 -3.61
CA LEU A 147 19.59 10.25 -3.10
C LEU A 147 20.83 10.14 -2.21
N ASN A 148 21.67 11.17 -2.24
CA ASN A 148 22.71 11.36 -1.24
C ASN A 148 22.12 11.81 0.12
N ARG A 149 22.90 11.78 1.19
CA ARG A 149 22.43 12.08 2.55
C ARG A 149 21.70 13.43 2.66
N GLY A 150 22.21 14.49 2.03
CA GLY A 150 21.57 15.81 2.04
C GLY A 150 20.22 15.80 1.32
N GLY A 151 20.16 15.16 0.16
CA GLY A 151 18.93 14.98 -0.60
C GLY A 151 17.88 14.15 0.16
N GLN A 152 18.32 13.10 0.86
CA GLN A 152 17.43 12.30 1.72
C GLN A 152 16.83 13.15 2.84
N ALA A 153 17.66 13.90 3.58
CA ALA A 153 17.20 14.74 4.67
C ALA A 153 16.16 15.78 4.18
N LYS A 154 16.45 16.49 3.08
CA LYS A 154 15.55 17.49 2.49
C LYS A 154 14.23 16.86 2.05
N ALA A 155 14.26 15.72 1.38
CA ALA A 155 13.07 15.07 0.89
C ALA A 155 12.19 14.51 2.02
N LEU A 156 12.80 13.91 3.05
CA LEU A 156 12.07 13.42 4.23
C LEU A 156 11.47 14.58 5.05
N GLN A 157 12.17 15.71 5.16
CA GLN A 157 11.65 16.92 5.81
C GLN A 157 10.40 17.45 5.07
N ALA A 158 10.41 17.45 3.74
CA ALA A 158 9.25 17.85 2.96
C ALA A 158 8.04 16.93 3.19
N LEU A 159 8.26 15.61 3.29
CA LEU A 159 7.22 14.64 3.59
C LEU A 159 6.68 14.75 5.02
N ALA A 160 7.51 15.20 5.98
CA ALA A 160 7.13 15.35 7.38
C ALA A 160 5.98 16.37 7.58
N ALA A 161 5.76 17.28 6.63
CA ALA A 161 4.62 18.20 6.64
C ALA A 161 3.26 17.47 6.63
N SER A 162 3.21 16.21 6.20
CA SER A 162 2.00 15.39 6.24
C SER A 162 1.57 14.95 7.65
N ALA A 163 2.43 15.14 8.66
CA ALA A 163 2.24 14.66 10.04
C ALA A 163 2.01 13.13 10.17
N LEU A 164 2.31 12.36 9.15
CA LEU A 164 2.18 10.91 9.13
C LEU A 164 3.49 10.23 9.59
N PRO A 165 3.43 9.00 10.10
CA PRO A 165 4.61 8.17 10.26
C PRO A 165 5.26 7.91 8.89
N ILE A 166 6.56 8.19 8.76
CA ILE A 166 7.31 8.04 7.52
C ILE A 166 8.43 7.03 7.72
N VAL A 167 8.57 6.10 6.78
CA VAL A 167 9.69 5.16 6.73
C VAL A 167 10.47 5.38 5.44
N PRO A 168 11.75 5.79 5.51
CA PRO A 168 12.67 5.71 4.38
C PRO A 168 12.81 4.27 3.94
N PHE A 169 12.73 4.00 2.63
CA PHE A 169 12.68 2.65 2.13
C PHE A 169 13.49 2.45 0.85
N SER A 170 14.23 1.35 0.80
CA SER A 170 14.87 0.87 -0.43
C SER A 170 14.59 -0.61 -0.65
N ALA A 171 13.95 -0.93 -1.75
CA ALA A 171 13.77 -2.32 -2.17
C ALA A 171 15.12 -2.98 -2.57
N VAL A 172 16.13 -2.19 -2.91
CA VAL A 172 17.48 -2.67 -3.28
C VAL A 172 18.27 -3.06 -2.05
N THR A 173 18.42 -2.15 -1.09
CA THR A 173 19.24 -2.38 0.11
C THR A 173 18.49 -3.13 1.21
N GLY A 174 17.15 -2.99 1.27
CA GLY A 174 16.31 -3.50 2.35
C GLY A 174 16.14 -2.51 3.50
N GLU A 175 16.64 -1.28 3.35
CA GLU A 175 16.38 -0.21 4.31
C GLU A 175 14.88 -0.02 4.52
N GLY A 176 14.47 0.17 5.77
CA GLY A 176 13.08 0.38 6.15
C GLY A 176 12.24 -0.89 6.34
N VAL A 177 12.66 -2.06 5.84
CA VAL A 177 11.90 -3.32 5.97
C VAL A 177 11.48 -3.63 7.42
N PRO A 178 12.39 -3.58 8.43
CA PRO A 178 12.00 -3.84 9.81
C PRO A 178 10.96 -2.85 10.37
N ALA A 179 11.09 -1.57 10.01
CA ALA A 179 10.17 -0.52 10.47
C ALA A 179 8.77 -0.69 9.89
N VAL A 180 8.66 -1.05 8.61
CA VAL A 180 7.37 -1.36 7.97
C VAL A 180 6.70 -2.55 8.64
N TRP A 181 7.45 -3.64 8.89
CA TRP A 181 6.89 -4.80 9.58
C TRP A 181 6.49 -4.51 11.03
N LYS A 182 7.19 -3.60 11.72
CA LYS A 182 6.79 -3.15 13.07
C LYS A 182 5.43 -2.47 13.02
N ALA A 183 5.22 -1.52 12.12
CA ALA A 183 3.93 -0.82 11.97
C ALA A 183 2.80 -1.79 11.61
N ILE A 184 3.03 -2.70 10.66
CA ILE A 184 2.06 -3.73 10.27
C ILE A 184 1.69 -4.60 11.48
N ALA A 185 2.67 -5.04 12.26
CA ALA A 185 2.43 -5.87 13.45
C ALA A 185 1.65 -5.13 14.54
N GLU A 186 1.83 -3.83 14.70
CA GLU A 186 1.06 -3.00 15.62
C GLU A 186 -0.41 -2.91 15.16
N TRP A 187 -0.66 -2.66 13.88
CA TRP A 187 -2.01 -2.57 13.33
C TRP A 187 -2.79 -3.89 13.41
N THR A 188 -2.12 -5.01 13.15
CA THR A 188 -2.77 -6.33 13.14
C THR A 188 -3.06 -6.90 14.54
N ARG A 189 -2.43 -6.36 15.58
CA ARG A 189 -2.76 -6.66 16.99
C ARG A 189 -3.98 -5.88 17.48
N ALA A 190 -4.23 -4.69 16.91
CA ALA A 190 -5.38 -3.88 17.28
C ALA A 190 -6.69 -4.52 16.75
N PRO A 191 -7.82 -4.34 17.43
CA PRO A 191 -9.10 -4.82 16.90
C PRO A 191 -9.38 -4.19 15.53
N THR A 192 -9.83 -5.01 14.59
CA THR A 192 -10.18 -4.59 13.24
C THR A 192 -11.39 -3.65 13.26
N ARG A 193 -11.65 -2.94 12.15
CA ARG A 193 -12.83 -2.07 12.01
C ARG A 193 -14.13 -2.78 12.32
N ALA A 194 -14.29 -4.04 11.87
CA ALA A 194 -15.47 -4.83 12.15
C ALA A 194 -15.64 -5.12 13.65
N ALA A 195 -14.55 -5.35 14.37
CA ALA A 195 -14.57 -5.57 15.82
C ALA A 195 -14.92 -4.29 16.58
N ARG A 196 -14.37 -3.13 16.16
CA ARG A 196 -14.67 -1.83 16.81
C ARG A 196 -16.13 -1.41 16.66
N ARG A 197 -16.75 -1.62 15.47
CA ARG A 197 -18.18 -1.30 15.22
C ARG A 197 -19.17 -2.20 15.98
N ARG A 198 -18.73 -3.33 16.51
CA ARG A 198 -19.57 -4.21 17.34
C ARG A 198 -19.51 -3.85 18.82
N SER A 199 -18.57 -2.99 19.21
CA SER A 199 -18.34 -2.55 20.61
C SER A 199 -18.93 -1.15 20.88
N GLU A 200 -19.39 -0.44 19.84
CA GLU A 200 -20.16 0.80 19.86
C GLU A 200 -21.66 0.51 19.73
#